data_fa3df7816f44652901117b80c26822e4
#
_entry.id   fa3df7816f44652901117b80c26822e4
#
_cell.length_a   1.000
_cell.length_b   1.000
_cell.length_c   1.000
_cell.angle_alpha   90.00
_cell.angle_beta   90.00
_cell.angle_gamma   90.00
#
_symmetry.space_group_name_H-M   'P 1'
#
loop_
_entity.id
_entity.type
_entity.pdbx_description
1 polymer ?
#
loop_
_entity_poly.entity_id
_entity_poly.type
_entity_poly.pdbx_seq_one_letter_code
_entity_poly.pdbx_strand_id
1 'polypeptide(L)'
;TVYVYFDTLSNDIQRIKAFYNVRFFRNDIQGKCDSLHYNVADSMVYMRDEPVIWAEDSQLTGDSINIKVKEQTIDNMLMHPNAFVIQQDSIKGFNQVKGKQITAFFKDNEIDNMFNEGNAETIYWLRDDDGSLIGINFSQSATMDIKIKDNQISNIKYYKNIKETLYPEEQLKDNMEYLKGFLWQEDIKPRREEF
;
A
#
# COMPACT_ATOMS: atom_id res chain seq x y z
N THR A 1 19.95 -14.48 -2.41
CA THR A 1 20.96 -14.37 -3.50
C THR A 1 20.67 -13.14 -4.32
N VAL A 2 21.70 -12.33 -4.61
CA VAL A 2 21.58 -11.09 -5.41
C VAL A 2 22.49 -11.22 -6.64
N TYR A 3 21.95 -10.87 -7.82
CA TYR A 3 22.67 -10.77 -9.09
C TYR A 3 22.61 -9.34 -9.60
N VAL A 4 23.75 -8.76 -9.95
CA VAL A 4 23.85 -7.43 -10.55
C VAL A 4 24.39 -7.58 -11.97
N TYR A 5 23.70 -7.00 -12.95
CA TYR A 5 24.08 -7.06 -14.37
C TYR A 5 24.52 -5.66 -14.81
N PHE A 6 25.67 -5.59 -15.46
CA PHE A 6 26.25 -4.36 -15.93
C PHE A 6 26.20 -4.27 -17.47
N ASP A 7 26.16 -3.05 -17.97
CA ASP A 7 26.45 -2.79 -19.36
C ASP A 7 27.91 -3.09 -19.66
N THR A 8 28.19 -3.80 -20.76
CA THR A 8 29.54 -4.21 -21.12
C THR A 8 30.42 -3.08 -21.64
N LEU A 9 29.85 -1.95 -22.04
CA LEU A 9 30.54 -0.80 -22.59
C LEU A 9 30.69 0.34 -21.57
N SER A 10 29.61 0.71 -20.89
CA SER A 10 29.61 1.82 -19.91
C SER A 10 29.93 1.37 -18.48
N ASN A 11 29.84 0.07 -18.19
CA ASN A 11 29.92 -0.48 -16.85
C ASN A 11 28.86 0.02 -15.86
N ASP A 12 27.76 0.56 -16.39
CA ASP A 12 26.62 0.97 -15.60
C ASP A 12 25.72 -0.22 -15.24
N ILE A 13 25.03 -0.14 -14.10
CA ILE A 13 24.06 -1.17 -13.72
C ILE A 13 22.88 -1.11 -14.69
N GLN A 14 22.57 -2.24 -15.32
CA GLN A 14 21.39 -2.40 -16.19
C GLN A 14 20.20 -2.99 -15.43
N ARG A 15 20.45 -3.94 -14.52
CA ARG A 15 19.40 -4.59 -13.73
C ARG A 15 19.96 -5.27 -12.49
N ILE A 16 19.09 -5.41 -11.50
CA ILE A 16 19.37 -6.15 -10.27
C ILE A 16 18.27 -7.20 -10.11
N LYS A 17 18.64 -8.42 -9.74
CA LYS A 17 17.72 -9.48 -9.35
C LYS A 17 18.10 -9.99 -7.97
N ALA A 18 17.13 -10.10 -7.08
CA ALA A 18 17.29 -10.67 -5.76
C ALA A 18 16.25 -11.77 -5.53
N PHE A 19 16.62 -12.86 -4.88
CA PHE A 19 15.79 -14.04 -4.67
C PHE A 19 15.94 -14.57 -3.25
N TYR A 20 14.87 -15.20 -2.75
CA TYR A 20 14.75 -15.88 -1.47
C TYR A 20 14.77 -14.91 -0.28
N ASN A 21 13.57 -14.60 0.25
CA ASN A 21 13.37 -13.75 1.42
C ASN A 21 14.08 -12.39 1.27
N VAL A 22 13.82 -11.71 0.16
CA VAL A 22 14.36 -10.38 -0.13
C VAL A 22 13.78 -9.38 0.86
N ARG A 23 14.64 -8.59 1.48
CA ARG A 23 14.29 -7.51 2.38
C ARG A 23 15.06 -6.26 2.00
N PHE A 24 14.44 -5.10 2.14
CA PHE A 24 15.13 -3.83 1.99
C PHE A 24 14.64 -2.84 3.04
N PHE A 25 15.50 -1.91 3.36
CA PHE A 25 15.24 -0.87 4.33
C PHE A 25 15.69 0.50 3.80
N ARG A 26 14.82 1.48 3.90
CA ARG A 26 15.05 2.92 3.85
C ARG A 26 14.18 3.53 4.95
N ASN A 27 14.55 4.69 5.50
CA ASN A 27 13.85 5.25 6.66
C ASN A 27 12.35 5.49 6.43
N ASP A 28 11.97 5.87 5.22
CA ASP A 28 10.61 6.20 4.80
C ASP A 28 9.85 5.02 4.15
N ILE A 29 10.57 3.95 3.75
CA ILE A 29 9.95 2.78 3.13
C ILE A 29 10.76 1.51 3.42
N GLN A 30 10.07 0.45 3.78
CA GLN A 30 10.63 -0.88 3.98
C GLN A 30 9.85 -1.88 3.13
N GLY A 31 10.47 -2.99 2.78
CA GLY A 31 9.77 -4.00 2.01
C GLY A 31 10.33 -5.40 2.13
N LYS A 32 9.45 -6.37 1.86
CA LYS A 32 9.75 -7.79 1.83
C LYS A 32 9.06 -8.43 0.64
N CYS A 33 9.73 -9.42 0.02
CA CYS A 33 9.16 -10.31 -1.00
C CYS A 33 10.06 -11.56 -1.13
N ASP A 34 9.65 -12.55 -1.91
CA ASP A 34 10.57 -13.66 -2.21
C ASP A 34 11.49 -13.32 -3.40
N SER A 35 11.00 -12.59 -4.40
CA SER A 35 11.81 -12.15 -5.51
C SER A 35 11.62 -10.67 -5.87
N LEU A 36 12.73 -10.00 -6.17
CA LEU A 36 12.78 -8.61 -6.60
C LEU A 36 13.61 -8.48 -7.88
N HIS A 37 13.09 -7.76 -8.85
CA HIS A 37 13.79 -7.41 -10.08
C HIS A 37 13.71 -5.90 -10.32
N TYR A 38 14.85 -5.23 -10.34
CA TYR A 38 14.97 -3.84 -10.78
C TYR A 38 15.54 -3.80 -12.20
N ASN A 39 14.84 -3.12 -13.10
CA ASN A 39 15.29 -2.87 -14.46
C ASN A 39 15.50 -1.35 -14.65
N VAL A 40 16.74 -0.96 -14.92
CA VAL A 40 17.12 0.45 -15.06
C VAL A 40 16.53 1.08 -16.33
N ALA A 41 16.43 0.33 -17.42
CA ALA A 41 15.97 0.87 -18.71
C ALA A 41 14.53 1.40 -18.66
N ASP A 42 13.64 0.74 -17.92
CA ASP A 42 12.26 1.18 -17.72
C ASP A 42 12.03 1.81 -16.34
N SER A 43 13.07 1.86 -15.50
CA SER A 43 13.03 2.37 -14.12
C SER A 43 11.95 1.69 -13.28
N MET A 44 11.79 0.37 -13.44
CA MET A 44 10.77 -0.42 -12.76
C MET A 44 11.39 -1.39 -11.77
N VAL A 45 10.79 -1.45 -10.57
CA VAL A 45 11.00 -2.51 -9.58
C VAL A 45 9.80 -3.43 -9.60
N TYR A 46 10.04 -4.73 -9.72
CA TYR A 46 9.03 -5.77 -9.70
C TYR A 46 9.25 -6.63 -8.46
N MET A 47 8.25 -6.67 -7.58
CA MET A 47 8.23 -7.53 -6.39
C MET A 47 7.20 -8.64 -6.58
N ARG A 48 7.57 -9.87 -6.28
CA ARG A 48 6.76 -11.07 -6.49
C ARG A 48 6.81 -11.97 -5.27
N ASP A 49 5.78 -12.82 -5.18
CA ASP A 49 5.64 -13.83 -4.15
C ASP A 49 5.57 -13.20 -2.75
N GLU A 50 4.34 -12.90 -2.35
CA GLU A 50 3.97 -12.27 -1.07
C GLU A 50 4.67 -10.92 -0.79
N PRO A 51 4.67 -9.96 -1.73
CA PRO A 51 5.28 -8.67 -1.50
C PRO A 51 4.50 -7.87 -0.45
N VAL A 52 5.25 -7.27 0.46
CA VAL A 52 4.75 -6.32 1.46
C VAL A 52 5.63 -5.08 1.42
N ILE A 53 5.00 -3.92 1.38
CA ILE A 53 5.64 -2.62 1.54
C ILE A 53 5.08 -1.96 2.78
N TRP A 54 5.94 -1.37 3.59
CA TRP A 54 5.57 -0.47 4.67
C TRP A 54 6.08 0.93 4.31
N ALA A 55 5.16 1.88 4.28
CA ALA A 55 5.43 3.30 4.06
C ALA A 55 4.71 4.07 5.16
N GLU A 56 5.46 4.74 6.02
CA GLU A 56 4.93 5.39 7.21
C GLU A 56 4.07 4.46 8.07
N ASP A 57 2.80 4.83 8.32
CA ASP A 57 1.82 4.04 9.09
C ASP A 57 0.99 3.09 8.22
N SER A 58 1.38 2.92 6.96
CA SER A 58 0.65 2.12 5.98
C SER A 58 1.40 0.84 5.59
N GLN A 59 0.64 -0.23 5.42
CA GLN A 59 1.08 -1.49 4.84
C GLN A 59 0.35 -1.71 3.51
N LEU A 60 1.12 -1.97 2.45
CA LEU A 60 0.64 -2.17 1.09
C LEU A 60 0.99 -3.58 0.62
N THR A 61 0.01 -4.32 0.14
CA THR A 61 0.15 -5.71 -0.30
C THR A 61 -0.61 -5.99 -1.60
N GLY A 62 -0.28 -7.09 -2.23
CA GLY A 62 -0.93 -7.66 -3.41
C GLY A 62 -0.22 -8.95 -3.78
N ASP A 63 -0.69 -9.72 -4.74
CA ASP A 63 0.04 -10.90 -5.23
C ASP A 63 1.34 -10.46 -5.94
N SER A 64 1.34 -9.24 -6.47
CA SER A 64 2.51 -8.58 -7.05
C SER A 64 2.48 -7.08 -6.82
N ILE A 65 3.66 -6.47 -6.70
CA ILE A 65 3.84 -5.02 -6.62
C ILE A 65 4.83 -4.59 -7.70
N ASN A 66 4.45 -3.59 -8.50
CA ASN A 66 5.31 -2.95 -9.49
C ASN A 66 5.50 -1.49 -9.10
N ILE A 67 6.75 -1.05 -8.94
CA ILE A 67 7.08 0.31 -8.50
C ILE A 67 7.78 1.02 -9.65
N LYS A 68 7.25 2.16 -10.07
CA LYS A 68 7.89 3.08 -11.00
C LYS A 68 8.76 4.05 -10.21
N VAL A 69 10.03 4.11 -10.57
CA VAL A 69 10.99 5.05 -9.97
C VAL A 69 11.25 6.19 -10.96
N LYS A 70 11.28 7.42 -10.48
CA LYS A 70 11.63 8.61 -11.25
C LYS A 70 12.54 9.50 -10.40
N GLU A 71 13.68 9.90 -10.94
CA GLU A 71 14.62 10.80 -10.24
C GLU A 71 14.97 10.34 -8.82
N GLN A 72 15.17 9.00 -8.63
CA GLN A 72 15.47 8.34 -7.36
C GLN A 72 14.32 8.37 -6.32
N THR A 73 13.13 8.84 -6.70
CA THR A 73 11.92 8.83 -5.88
C THR A 73 10.90 7.83 -6.45
N ILE A 74 9.93 7.43 -5.66
CA ILE A 74 8.80 6.64 -6.14
C ILE A 74 7.82 7.57 -6.85
N ASP A 75 7.47 7.27 -8.10
CA ASP A 75 6.44 7.95 -8.86
C ASP A 75 5.07 7.32 -8.61
N ASN A 76 4.97 6.02 -8.82
CA ASN A 76 3.76 5.27 -8.51
C ASN A 76 4.07 3.81 -8.15
N MET A 77 3.10 3.16 -7.52
CA MET A 77 3.17 1.76 -7.11
C MET A 77 1.86 1.07 -7.47
N LEU A 78 1.93 0.04 -8.29
CA LEU A 78 0.80 -0.77 -8.70
C LEU A 78 0.80 -2.10 -7.95
N MET A 79 -0.22 -2.33 -7.16
CA MET A 79 -0.52 -3.60 -6.48
C MET A 79 -1.59 -4.35 -7.26
N HIS A 80 -1.34 -5.61 -7.62
CA HIS A 80 -2.31 -6.45 -8.34
C HIS A 80 -1.89 -7.93 -8.45
N PRO A 81 -2.85 -8.87 -8.59
CA PRO A 81 -4.20 -8.76 -8.10
C PRO A 81 -4.24 -8.77 -6.56
N ASN A 82 -5.45 -8.77 -5.99
CA ASN A 82 -5.67 -8.83 -4.55
C ASN A 82 -5.01 -7.69 -3.76
N ALA A 83 -5.08 -6.48 -4.33
CA ALA A 83 -4.51 -5.29 -3.71
C ALA A 83 -5.17 -4.97 -2.37
N PHE A 84 -4.35 -4.69 -1.35
CA PHE A 84 -4.81 -4.32 -0.02
C PHE A 84 -3.88 -3.27 0.59
N VAL A 85 -4.45 -2.17 1.07
CA VAL A 85 -3.75 -1.13 1.82
C VAL A 85 -4.37 -1.06 3.20
N ILE A 86 -3.56 -1.10 4.24
CA ILE A 86 -3.94 -0.98 5.64
C ILE A 86 -3.18 0.20 6.20
N GLN A 87 -3.88 1.15 6.80
CA GLN A 87 -3.27 2.27 7.52
C GLN A 87 -3.70 2.22 8.97
N GLN A 88 -2.73 2.26 9.89
CA GLN A 88 -3.03 2.33 11.30
C GLN A 88 -3.66 3.68 11.63
N ASP A 89 -4.83 3.69 12.28
CA ASP A 89 -5.44 4.90 12.80
C ASP A 89 -4.66 5.41 14.02
N SER A 90 -4.57 6.72 14.17
CA SER A 90 -3.74 7.37 15.20
C SER A 90 -4.17 7.07 16.64
N ILE A 91 -5.40 6.62 16.86
CA ILE A 91 -5.95 6.37 18.19
C ILE A 91 -6.24 4.87 18.37
N LYS A 92 -7.02 4.28 17.46
CA LYS A 92 -7.45 2.87 17.51
C LYS A 92 -8.00 2.43 16.17
N GLY A 93 -7.60 1.24 15.72
CA GLY A 93 -8.16 0.59 14.54
C GLY A 93 -7.32 0.77 13.28
N PHE A 94 -7.91 0.44 12.14
CA PHE A 94 -7.22 0.46 10.86
C PHE A 94 -8.15 0.94 9.75
N ASN A 95 -7.74 1.97 9.05
CA ASN A 95 -8.31 2.31 7.75
C ASN A 95 -7.86 1.27 6.73
N GLN A 96 -8.78 0.83 5.89
CA GLN A 96 -8.52 -0.27 4.97
C GLN A 96 -9.07 0.06 3.58
N VAL A 97 -8.26 -0.22 2.58
CA VAL A 97 -8.64 -0.10 1.16
C VAL A 97 -8.29 -1.40 0.47
N LYS A 98 -9.26 -2.01 -0.20
CA LYS A 98 -9.09 -3.28 -0.90
C LYS A 98 -9.70 -3.23 -2.28
N GLY A 99 -9.09 -3.92 -3.24
CA GLY A 99 -9.59 -4.06 -4.59
C GLY A 99 -8.88 -5.12 -5.40
N LYS A 100 -9.30 -5.28 -6.65
CA LYS A 100 -8.56 -6.13 -7.58
C LYS A 100 -7.19 -5.53 -7.87
N GLN A 101 -7.14 -4.20 -8.03
CA GLN A 101 -5.94 -3.44 -8.36
C GLN A 101 -5.98 -2.09 -7.66
N ILE A 102 -4.87 -1.67 -7.06
CA ILE A 102 -4.69 -0.33 -6.51
C ILE A 102 -3.40 0.26 -7.08
N THR A 103 -3.50 1.48 -7.63
CA THR A 103 -2.34 2.29 -7.98
C THR A 103 -2.20 3.41 -6.94
N ALA A 104 -1.11 3.42 -6.18
CA ALA A 104 -0.74 4.51 -5.31
C ALA A 104 0.22 5.46 -6.03
N PHE A 105 -0.08 6.74 -6.05
CA PHE A 105 0.76 7.80 -6.61
C PHE A 105 1.46 8.53 -5.48
N PHE A 106 2.74 8.81 -5.68
CA PHE A 106 3.59 9.41 -4.66
C PHE A 106 3.98 10.83 -5.04
N LYS A 107 4.09 11.68 -4.04
CA LYS A 107 4.65 13.00 -4.13
C LYS A 107 5.54 13.24 -2.90
N ASP A 108 6.77 13.68 -3.10
CA ASP A 108 7.76 13.91 -2.04
C ASP A 108 7.98 12.66 -1.13
N ASN A 109 7.87 11.46 -1.71
CA ASN A 109 7.91 10.12 -1.08
C ASN A 109 6.70 9.76 -0.18
N GLU A 110 5.68 10.59 -0.12
CA GLU A 110 4.43 10.30 0.58
C GLU A 110 3.33 9.91 -0.40
N ILE A 111 2.36 9.12 0.03
CA ILE A 111 1.20 8.76 -0.81
C ILE A 111 0.29 10.00 -0.94
N ASP A 112 0.13 10.51 -2.16
CA ASP A 112 -0.75 11.65 -2.48
C ASP A 112 -2.16 11.19 -2.89
N ASN A 113 -2.23 10.10 -3.66
CA ASN A 113 -3.48 9.59 -4.20
C ASN A 113 -3.44 8.08 -4.40
N MET A 114 -4.58 7.42 -4.24
CA MET A 114 -4.76 6.02 -4.61
C MET A 114 -5.95 5.87 -5.55
N PHE A 115 -5.75 5.14 -6.64
CA PHE A 115 -6.82 4.76 -7.56
C PHE A 115 -7.08 3.26 -7.43
N ASN A 116 -8.28 2.90 -6.96
CA ASN A 116 -8.68 1.53 -6.69
C ASN A 116 -9.69 1.04 -7.72
N GLU A 117 -9.38 -0.05 -8.40
CA GLU A 117 -10.17 -0.63 -9.48
C GLU A 117 -10.57 -2.07 -9.20
N GLY A 118 -11.83 -2.37 -9.50
CA GLY A 118 -12.40 -3.70 -9.44
C GLY A 118 -12.75 -4.17 -8.03
N ASN A 119 -14.05 -4.16 -7.72
CA ASN A 119 -14.60 -4.53 -6.42
C ASN A 119 -13.91 -3.78 -5.28
N ALA A 120 -13.89 -2.46 -5.42
CA ALA A 120 -13.30 -1.57 -4.43
C ALA A 120 -14.11 -1.57 -3.14
N GLU A 121 -13.44 -1.83 -2.03
CA GLU A 121 -14.00 -1.85 -0.67
C GLU A 121 -13.15 -0.98 0.24
N THR A 122 -13.79 -0.25 1.18
CA THR A 122 -13.08 0.49 2.22
C THR A 122 -13.72 0.31 3.57
N ILE A 123 -12.88 0.33 4.61
CA ILE A 123 -13.25 0.63 5.99
C ILE A 123 -12.51 1.90 6.38
N TYR A 124 -13.25 2.88 6.87
CA TYR A 124 -12.69 4.15 7.33
C TYR A 124 -13.24 4.49 8.73
N TRP A 125 -12.31 4.73 9.68
CA TRP A 125 -12.60 5.14 11.04
C TRP A 125 -12.85 6.66 11.06
N LEU A 126 -14.12 7.03 11.06
CA LEU A 126 -14.53 8.44 11.02
C LEU A 126 -14.46 9.05 12.41
N ARG A 127 -13.70 10.13 12.56
CA ARG A 127 -13.52 10.85 13.81
C ARG A 127 -14.00 12.29 13.73
N ASP A 128 -14.39 12.82 14.85
CA ASP A 128 -14.69 14.25 15.03
C ASP A 128 -13.38 15.04 15.25
N ASP A 129 -13.48 16.36 15.25
CA ASP A 129 -12.34 17.28 15.45
C ASP A 129 -11.63 17.08 16.80
N ASP A 130 -12.33 16.57 17.82
CA ASP A 130 -11.76 16.24 19.15
C ASP A 130 -11.13 14.84 19.21
N GLY A 131 -11.16 14.09 18.11
CA GLY A 131 -10.64 12.73 18.01
C GLY A 131 -11.61 11.63 18.43
N SER A 132 -12.82 11.98 18.91
CA SER A 132 -13.82 10.97 19.26
C SER A 132 -14.31 10.20 18.04
N LEU A 133 -14.56 8.89 18.20
CA LEU A 133 -15.04 8.04 17.12
C LEU A 133 -16.53 8.35 16.84
N ILE A 134 -16.83 8.82 15.65
CA ILE A 134 -18.20 8.96 15.14
C ILE A 134 -18.75 7.58 14.74
N GLY A 135 -17.91 6.75 14.12
CA GLY A 135 -18.27 5.43 13.67
C GLY A 135 -17.31 4.91 12.61
N ILE A 136 -17.63 3.72 12.09
CA ILE A 136 -16.90 3.10 11.00
C ILE A 136 -17.72 3.19 9.72
N ASN A 137 -17.15 3.81 8.70
CA ASN A 137 -17.73 3.87 7.37
C ASN A 137 -17.25 2.66 6.57
N PHE A 138 -18.19 1.86 6.11
CA PHE A 138 -17.97 0.76 5.18
C PHE A 138 -18.51 1.14 3.82
N SER A 139 -17.65 1.10 2.80
CA SER A 139 -18.06 1.46 1.45
C SER A 139 -17.61 0.43 0.40
N GLN A 140 -18.43 0.26 -0.62
CA GLN A 140 -18.17 -0.58 -1.78
C GLN A 140 -18.51 0.17 -3.06
N SER A 141 -17.71 -0.01 -4.09
CA SER A 141 -18.00 0.48 -5.44
C SER A 141 -17.21 -0.28 -6.52
N ALA A 142 -17.45 0.00 -7.77
CA ALA A 142 -16.63 -0.59 -8.84
C ALA A 142 -15.21 0.00 -8.85
N THR A 143 -15.09 1.30 -8.55
CA THR A 143 -13.83 2.06 -8.58
C THR A 143 -13.87 3.18 -7.55
N MET A 144 -12.72 3.50 -6.94
CA MET A 144 -12.57 4.62 -6.00
C MET A 144 -11.31 5.43 -6.36
N ASP A 145 -11.42 6.75 -6.18
CA ASP A 145 -10.30 7.70 -6.21
C ASP A 145 -10.16 8.28 -4.80
N ILE A 146 -9.03 8.02 -4.14
CA ILE A 146 -8.80 8.31 -2.72
C ILE A 146 -7.67 9.32 -2.62
N LYS A 147 -7.97 10.52 -2.15
CA LYS A 147 -6.98 11.58 -1.89
C LYS A 147 -6.44 11.46 -0.47
N ILE A 148 -5.12 11.54 -0.37
CA ILE A 148 -4.39 11.57 0.89
C ILE A 148 -3.85 12.99 1.11
N LYS A 149 -3.90 13.47 2.33
CA LYS A 149 -3.29 14.72 2.75
C LYS A 149 -2.84 14.57 4.20
N ASP A 150 -1.62 15.02 4.49
CA ASP A 150 -1.02 14.93 5.83
C ASP A 150 -1.11 13.48 6.38
N ASN A 151 -0.79 12.51 5.52
CA ASN A 151 -0.87 11.06 5.75
C ASN A 151 -2.25 10.54 6.20
N GLN A 152 -3.33 11.27 5.88
CA GLN A 152 -4.70 10.87 6.19
C GLN A 152 -5.59 10.92 4.95
N ILE A 153 -6.61 10.06 4.90
CA ILE A 153 -7.63 10.11 3.84
C ILE A 153 -8.38 11.43 3.98
N SER A 154 -8.26 12.29 2.97
CA SER A 154 -8.91 13.61 2.93
C SER A 154 -10.20 13.62 2.10
N ASN A 155 -10.30 12.73 1.10
CA ASN A 155 -11.47 12.63 0.24
C ASN A 155 -11.52 11.25 -0.44
N ILE A 156 -12.72 10.70 -0.58
CA ILE A 156 -12.96 9.49 -1.38
C ILE A 156 -14.06 9.81 -2.40
N LYS A 157 -13.78 9.53 -3.68
CA LYS A 157 -14.78 9.57 -4.75
C LYS A 157 -15.08 8.16 -5.21
N TYR A 158 -16.35 7.80 -5.18
CA TYR A 158 -16.84 6.49 -5.57
C TYR A 158 -17.44 6.53 -6.98
N TYR A 159 -17.22 5.48 -7.78
CA TYR A 159 -17.74 5.36 -9.13
C TYR A 159 -18.43 4.03 -9.35
N LYS A 160 -19.69 4.07 -9.76
CA LYS A 160 -20.54 2.94 -10.10
C LYS A 160 -20.82 1.96 -8.93
N ASN A 161 -22.05 1.48 -8.84
CA ASN A 161 -22.49 0.45 -7.90
C ASN A 161 -22.16 0.80 -6.43
N ILE A 162 -22.37 2.05 -6.04
CA ILE A 162 -21.99 2.56 -4.72
C ILE A 162 -22.91 1.99 -3.66
N LYS A 163 -22.31 1.40 -2.61
CA LYS A 163 -22.97 1.03 -1.37
C LYS A 163 -22.14 1.62 -0.24
N GLU A 164 -22.79 2.29 0.68
CA GLU A 164 -22.13 2.92 1.81
C GLU A 164 -22.99 2.76 3.06
N THR A 165 -22.36 2.44 4.18
CA THR A 165 -23.01 2.29 5.47
C THR A 165 -22.08 2.82 6.55
N LEU A 166 -22.59 3.75 7.36
CA LEU A 166 -21.95 4.22 8.57
C LEU A 166 -22.51 3.44 9.77
N TYR A 167 -21.65 2.77 10.51
CA TYR A 167 -21.97 2.10 11.76
C TYR A 167 -21.44 2.93 12.93
N PRO A 168 -22.33 3.53 13.74
CA PRO A 168 -21.93 4.17 15.00
C PRO A 168 -21.22 3.17 15.92
N GLU A 169 -20.33 3.64 16.80
CA GLU A 169 -19.52 2.78 17.67
C GLU A 169 -20.35 1.75 18.44
N GLU A 170 -21.51 2.17 18.95
CA GLU A 170 -22.43 1.34 19.75
C GLU A 170 -23.07 0.17 18.95
N GLN A 171 -23.05 0.23 17.62
CA GLN A 171 -23.60 -0.77 16.72
C GLN A 171 -22.56 -1.73 16.14
N LEU A 172 -21.29 -1.50 16.47
CA LEU A 172 -20.21 -2.36 16.00
C LEU A 172 -20.30 -3.74 16.65
N LYS A 173 -20.28 -4.77 15.82
CA LYS A 173 -20.20 -6.17 16.23
C LYS A 173 -18.80 -6.70 15.98
N ASP A 174 -18.43 -7.76 16.67
CA ASP A 174 -17.17 -8.45 16.44
C ASP A 174 -16.94 -8.72 14.94
N ASN A 175 -15.72 -8.47 14.48
CA ASN A 175 -15.28 -8.64 13.08
C ASN A 175 -15.85 -7.67 12.03
N MET A 176 -16.66 -6.67 12.37
CA MET A 176 -17.08 -5.62 11.43
C MET A 176 -15.97 -4.61 11.13
N GLU A 177 -14.92 -4.61 11.94
CA GLU A 177 -13.78 -3.69 11.84
C GLU A 177 -12.76 -4.10 10.76
N TYR A 178 -12.95 -5.26 10.10
CA TYR A 178 -11.96 -5.80 9.17
C TYR A 178 -12.58 -6.28 7.86
N LEU A 179 -11.99 -5.87 6.74
CA LEU A 179 -12.27 -6.45 5.44
C LEU A 179 -11.74 -7.89 5.36
N LYS A 180 -12.41 -8.73 4.59
CA LYS A 180 -11.94 -10.10 4.34
C LYS A 180 -10.54 -10.10 3.75
N GLY A 181 -9.61 -10.78 4.42
CA GLY A 181 -8.20 -10.85 4.02
C GLY A 181 -7.31 -9.81 4.75
N PHE A 182 -7.84 -9.08 5.72
CA PHE A 182 -7.04 -8.23 6.60
C PHE A 182 -5.92 -9.04 7.27
N LEU A 183 -4.69 -8.55 7.14
CA LEU A 183 -3.51 -9.12 7.78
C LEU A 183 -2.49 -8.02 8.03
N TRP A 184 -2.37 -7.57 9.28
CA TRP A 184 -1.36 -6.61 9.70
C TRP A 184 -0.07 -7.34 10.06
N GLN A 185 1.06 -6.97 9.46
CA GLN A 185 2.32 -7.71 9.50
C GLN A 185 3.50 -6.89 10.07
N GLU A 186 3.25 -6.08 11.10
CA GLU A 186 4.28 -5.20 11.69
C GLU A 186 5.45 -5.98 12.32
N ASP A 187 5.19 -7.21 12.79
CA ASP A 187 6.19 -8.07 13.43
C ASP A 187 7.30 -8.54 12.48
N ILE A 188 7.04 -8.55 11.17
CA ILE A 188 8.00 -8.95 10.13
C ILE A 188 8.55 -7.76 9.31
N LYS A 189 8.17 -6.52 9.65
CA LYS A 189 8.66 -5.30 9.02
C LYS A 189 10.18 -5.19 9.19
N PRO A 190 10.95 -5.04 8.11
CA PRO A 190 12.40 -4.91 8.18
C PRO A 190 12.82 -3.73 9.05
N ARG A 191 13.77 -3.96 9.97
CA ARG A 191 14.32 -2.95 10.86
C ARG A 191 15.77 -2.66 10.51
N ARG A 192 16.24 -1.46 10.84
CA ARG A 192 17.60 -1.03 10.53
C ARG A 192 18.69 -1.96 11.08
N GLU A 193 18.44 -2.55 12.25
CA GLU A 193 19.37 -3.44 12.94
C GLU A 193 19.59 -4.79 12.22
N GLU A 194 18.76 -5.09 11.20
CA GLU A 194 18.86 -6.34 10.42
C GLU A 194 19.84 -6.22 9.23
N PHE A 195 20.37 -5.01 8.95
CA PHE A 195 21.27 -4.67 7.84
C PHE A 195 22.56 -4.05 8.35
#